data_21f70ac566432b2f45daef416dbdd207
#
_entry.id   21f70ac566432b2f45daef416dbdd207
#
_cell.length_a   1.000
_cell.length_b   1.000
_cell.length_c   1.000
_cell.angle_alpha   90.00
_cell.angle_beta   90.00
_cell.angle_gamma   90.00
#
_symmetry.space_group_name_H-M   'P 1'
#
loop_
_entity.id
_entity.type
_entity.pdbx_description
1 polymer ?
#
loop_
_entity_poly.entity_id
_entity_poly.type
_entity_poly.pdbx_seq_one_letter_code
_entity_poly.pdbx_strand_id
1 'polypeptide(L)'
;MAIAEPRLAVTAVCHGTTVATNALLEERFPGLGLVTTQGFRHVLEIARQAVPRGYGNSYFWVKPERIVPLHLVREVPERLSFRGDVLRRFDAVAAGAVAR
;
A
#
# COMPACT_ATOMS: atom_id res chain seq x y z
N MET A 1 40.35 34.16 16.81
CA MET A 1 41.10 33.67 15.67
C MET A 1 40.28 32.61 14.96
N ALA A 2 39.78 32.89 13.78
CA ALA A 2 38.99 31.91 13.03
C ALA A 2 39.93 30.90 12.37
N ILE A 3 39.80 29.64 12.75
CA ILE A 3 40.50 28.57 12.05
C ILE A 3 39.72 28.33 10.75
N ALA A 4 40.39 28.60 9.60
CA ALA A 4 39.78 28.27 8.31
C ALA A 4 39.71 26.73 8.20
N GLU A 5 38.51 26.19 8.35
CA GLU A 5 38.26 24.77 8.08
C GLU A 5 38.51 24.50 6.59
N PRO A 6 39.15 23.38 6.24
CA PRO A 6 39.27 23.02 4.83
C PRO A 6 37.88 22.82 4.25
N ARG A 7 37.59 23.56 3.20
CA ARG A 7 36.34 23.40 2.44
C ARG A 7 36.37 22.05 1.73
N LEU A 8 35.73 21.06 2.32
CA LEU A 8 35.53 19.77 1.67
C LEU A 8 34.49 19.93 0.56
N ALA A 9 34.86 19.51 -0.64
CA ALA A 9 33.91 19.44 -1.73
C ALA A 9 32.97 18.28 -1.48
N VAL A 10 31.65 18.57 -1.30
CA VAL A 10 30.63 17.56 -1.21
C VAL A 10 30.31 17.08 -2.62
N THR A 11 30.60 15.82 -2.93
CA THR A 11 30.35 15.22 -4.24
C THR A 11 29.03 14.47 -4.32
N ALA A 12 28.48 14.04 -3.19
CA ALA A 12 27.21 13.34 -3.13
C ALA A 12 26.54 13.55 -1.76
N VAL A 13 25.22 13.62 -1.76
CA VAL A 13 24.38 13.62 -0.56
C VAL A 13 23.36 12.50 -0.70
N CYS A 14 23.25 11.65 0.30
CA CYS A 14 22.28 10.57 0.35
C CYS A 14 21.34 10.81 1.55
N HIS A 15 20.04 10.78 1.31
CA HIS A 15 19.04 10.94 2.36
C HIS A 15 18.07 9.77 2.33
N GLY A 16 17.76 9.25 3.51
CA GLY A 16 16.77 8.18 3.68
C GLY A 16 15.85 8.49 4.86
N THR A 17 14.61 8.00 4.77
CA THR A 17 13.64 8.13 5.86
C THR A 17 12.92 6.82 6.10
N THR A 18 12.62 6.53 7.36
CA THR A 18 11.87 5.34 7.80
C THR A 18 10.49 5.69 8.36
N VAL A 19 10.01 6.91 8.13
CA VAL A 19 8.72 7.39 8.66
C VAL A 19 7.57 6.49 8.23
N ALA A 20 7.50 6.13 6.95
CA ALA A 20 6.46 5.25 6.42
C ALA A 20 6.60 3.81 6.97
N THR A 21 7.82 3.30 7.06
CA THR A 21 8.09 1.98 7.64
C THR A 21 7.69 1.93 9.11
N ASN A 22 8.03 2.95 9.89
CA ASN A 22 7.67 3.02 11.29
C ASN A 22 6.15 3.13 11.49
N ALA A 23 5.46 3.93 10.68
CA ALA A 23 4.00 4.02 10.70
C ALA A 23 3.36 2.66 10.43
N LEU A 24 3.91 1.88 9.49
CA LEU A 24 3.45 0.53 9.19
C LEU A 24 3.65 -0.43 10.37
N LEU A 25 4.83 -0.40 10.98
CA LEU A 25 5.17 -1.28 12.11
C LEU A 25 4.40 -0.94 13.39
N GLU A 26 4.11 0.33 13.61
CA GLU A 26 3.36 0.81 14.78
C GLU A 26 1.83 0.77 14.56
N GLU A 27 1.37 0.37 13.37
CA GLU A 27 -0.05 0.37 12.98
C GLU A 27 -0.75 1.73 13.18
N ARG A 28 0.04 2.81 13.10
CA ARG A 28 -0.43 4.19 13.23
C ARG A 28 -0.60 4.82 11.86
N PHE A 29 -1.77 4.64 11.28
CA PHE A 29 -2.08 5.23 9.98
C PHE A 29 -3.09 6.37 10.12
N PRO A 30 -2.93 7.45 9.35
CA PRO A 30 -4.06 8.32 9.06
C PRO A 30 -5.13 7.51 8.31
N GLY A 31 -6.34 8.05 8.19
CA GLY A 31 -7.37 7.38 7.39
C GLY A 31 -6.87 7.09 5.97
N LEU A 32 -6.76 5.82 5.63
CA LEU A 32 -6.29 5.35 4.31
C LEU A 32 -7.46 4.89 3.46
N GLY A 33 -7.46 5.29 2.20
CA GLY A 33 -8.32 4.74 1.17
C GLY A 33 -7.51 3.86 0.20
N LEU A 34 -8.14 2.84 -0.33
CA LEU A 34 -7.58 1.98 -1.37
C LEU A 34 -8.40 2.09 -2.64
N VAL A 35 -7.73 2.37 -3.74
CA VAL A 35 -8.32 2.24 -5.08
C VAL A 35 -7.72 1.01 -5.74
N THR A 36 -8.56 0.13 -6.22
CA THR A 36 -8.16 -1.15 -6.82
C THR A 36 -8.93 -1.44 -8.10
N THR A 37 -8.47 -2.41 -8.86
CA THR A 37 -9.14 -2.95 -10.03
C THR A 37 -10.52 -3.48 -9.67
N GLN A 38 -11.52 -3.19 -10.50
CA GLN A 38 -12.87 -3.72 -10.34
C GLN A 38 -12.88 -5.26 -10.23
N GLY A 39 -13.58 -5.78 -9.21
CA GLY A 39 -13.61 -7.19 -8.86
C GLY A 39 -12.63 -7.60 -7.76
N PHE A 40 -11.74 -6.69 -7.30
CA PHE A 40 -10.72 -6.96 -6.27
C PHE A 40 -10.96 -6.26 -4.93
N ARG A 41 -12.15 -5.78 -4.69
CA ARG A 41 -12.52 -5.05 -3.46
C ARG A 41 -12.16 -5.79 -2.17
N HIS A 42 -12.28 -7.09 -2.18
CA HIS A 42 -12.08 -7.93 -1.00
C HIS A 42 -10.67 -8.52 -0.89
N VAL A 43 -9.72 -8.08 -1.71
CA VAL A 43 -8.37 -8.66 -1.74
C VAL A 43 -7.66 -8.58 -0.39
N LEU A 44 -7.82 -7.48 0.34
CA LEU A 44 -7.24 -7.31 1.68
C LEU A 44 -7.93 -8.20 2.72
N GLU A 45 -9.22 -8.42 2.57
CA GLU A 45 -9.99 -9.28 3.46
C GLU A 45 -9.68 -10.76 3.25
N ILE A 46 -9.57 -11.18 2.00
CA ILE A 46 -9.23 -12.56 1.65
C ILE A 46 -7.81 -12.89 2.11
N ALA A 47 -6.83 -12.00 1.88
CA ALA A 47 -5.44 -12.12 2.31
C ALA A 47 -4.85 -13.52 2.07
N ARG A 48 -5.19 -14.15 0.91
CA ARG A 48 -4.87 -15.54 0.54
C ARG A 48 -5.34 -16.60 1.56
N GLN A 49 -6.21 -16.24 2.48
CA GLN A 49 -6.63 -17.09 3.61
C GLN A 49 -5.45 -17.72 4.36
N ALA A 50 -4.33 -17.00 4.42
CA ALA A 50 -3.13 -17.49 5.08
C ALA A 50 -3.34 -17.53 6.58
N VAL A 51 -3.22 -18.72 7.16
CA VAL A 51 -3.24 -18.96 8.60
C VAL A 51 -1.82 -19.25 9.05
N PRO A 52 -1.27 -18.49 10.00
CA PRO A 52 0.06 -18.76 10.53
C PRO A 52 0.15 -20.17 11.12
N ARG A 53 1.24 -20.88 10.85
CA ARG A 53 1.52 -22.23 11.35
C ARG A 53 0.56 -23.33 10.89
N GLY A 54 -0.15 -23.12 9.78
CA GLY A 54 -0.94 -24.14 9.10
C GLY A 54 -2.34 -24.37 9.67
N TYR A 55 -3.03 -25.34 9.12
CA TYR A 55 -4.47 -25.58 9.34
C TYR A 55 -4.87 -25.90 10.79
N GLY A 56 -3.98 -26.41 11.60
CA GLY A 56 -4.27 -26.76 13.00
C GLY A 56 -4.64 -25.54 13.88
N ASN A 57 -4.27 -24.33 13.46
CA ASN A 57 -4.56 -23.10 14.18
C ASN A 57 -5.80 -22.34 13.65
N SER A 58 -6.46 -22.84 12.62
CA SER A 58 -7.56 -22.11 11.95
C SER A 58 -8.74 -21.83 12.87
N TYR A 59 -9.01 -22.68 13.84
CA TYR A 59 -10.12 -22.52 14.79
C TYR A 59 -9.93 -21.39 15.78
N PHE A 60 -8.69 -21.08 16.13
CA PHE A 60 -8.35 -20.10 17.18
C PHE A 60 -7.72 -18.83 16.63
N TRP A 61 -7.43 -18.80 15.33
CA TRP A 61 -6.79 -17.65 14.72
C TRP A 61 -7.81 -16.60 14.30
N VAL A 62 -7.71 -15.44 14.92
CA VAL A 62 -8.48 -14.28 14.55
C VAL A 62 -7.66 -13.48 13.54
N LYS A 63 -8.25 -13.20 12.38
CA LYS A 63 -7.62 -12.38 11.35
C LYS A 63 -7.40 -10.97 11.89
N PRO A 64 -6.20 -10.38 11.72
CA PRO A 64 -5.97 -9.00 12.13
C PRO A 64 -6.89 -8.04 11.37
N GLU A 65 -7.17 -6.90 11.98
CA GLU A 65 -7.93 -5.85 11.33
C GLU A 65 -7.25 -5.40 10.03
N ARG A 66 -8.07 -5.03 9.06
CA ARG A 66 -7.59 -4.53 7.78
C ARG A 66 -7.00 -3.14 7.95
N ILE A 67 -5.86 -2.89 7.30
CA ILE A 67 -5.23 -1.57 7.24
C ILE A 67 -6.18 -0.54 6.62
N VAL A 68 -6.98 -0.97 5.63
CA VAL A 68 -7.99 -0.15 4.98
C VAL A 68 -9.37 -0.76 5.22
N PRO A 69 -10.29 -0.05 5.90
CA PRO A 69 -11.67 -0.49 6.07
C PRO A 69 -12.37 -0.69 4.73
N LEU A 70 -13.26 -1.66 4.63
CA LEU A 70 -13.94 -2.00 3.37
C LEU A 70 -14.71 -0.83 2.74
N HIS A 71 -15.28 0.05 3.56
CA HIS A 71 -16.01 1.22 3.08
C HIS A 71 -15.09 2.29 2.43
N LEU A 72 -13.78 2.22 2.68
CA LEU A 72 -12.77 3.06 2.05
C LEU A 72 -12.06 2.36 0.87
N VAL A 73 -12.48 1.17 0.51
CA VAL A 73 -12.00 0.48 -0.69
C VAL A 73 -12.91 0.84 -1.85
N ARG A 74 -12.34 1.42 -2.89
CA ARG A 74 -13.01 1.80 -4.12
C ARG A 74 -12.46 1.01 -5.30
N GLU A 75 -13.27 0.83 -6.31
CA GLU A 75 -12.91 0.07 -7.51
C GLU A 75 -12.96 0.94 -8.74
N VAL A 76 -12.01 0.75 -9.63
CA VAL A 76 -11.93 1.43 -10.92
C VAL A 76 -11.99 0.39 -12.04
N PRO A 77 -12.82 0.62 -13.08
CA PRO A 77 -12.87 -0.24 -14.24
C PRO A 77 -11.56 -0.17 -15.03
N GLU A 78 -10.78 -1.23 -14.95
CA GLU A 78 -9.58 -1.44 -15.76
C GLU A 78 -9.15 -2.89 -15.64
N ARG A 79 -8.35 -3.39 -16.56
CA ARG A 79 -7.78 -4.73 -16.46
C ARG A 79 -6.53 -4.86 -17.31
N LEU A 80 -5.49 -5.39 -16.69
CA LEU A 80 -4.28 -5.82 -17.38
C LEU A 80 -4.14 -7.34 -17.32
N SER A 81 -3.55 -7.94 -18.36
CA SER A 81 -3.11 -9.33 -18.32
C SER A 81 -1.82 -9.47 -17.51
N PHE A 82 -1.44 -10.71 -17.21
CA PHE A 82 -0.15 -10.99 -16.57
C PHE A 82 1.07 -10.60 -17.42
N ARG A 83 0.89 -10.38 -18.72
CA ARG A 83 1.93 -9.90 -19.63
C ARG A 83 1.96 -8.37 -19.78
N GLY A 84 1.02 -7.67 -19.16
CA GLY A 84 0.88 -6.22 -19.26
C GLY A 84 -0.01 -5.75 -20.41
N ASP A 85 -0.67 -6.66 -21.13
CA ASP A 85 -1.62 -6.28 -22.19
C ASP A 85 -2.87 -5.67 -21.57
N VAL A 86 -3.39 -4.62 -22.19
CA VAL A 86 -4.62 -3.95 -21.74
C VAL A 86 -5.84 -4.76 -22.20
N LEU A 87 -6.48 -5.46 -21.27
CA LEU A 87 -7.72 -6.20 -21.51
C LEU A 87 -8.94 -5.29 -21.40
N ARG A 88 -8.90 -4.33 -20.49
CA ARG A 88 -9.92 -3.28 -20.31
C ARG A 88 -9.20 -1.97 -20.06
N ARG A 89 -9.53 -0.94 -20.84
CA ARG A 89 -8.93 0.38 -20.71
C ARG A 89 -9.30 1.03 -19.38
N PHE A 90 -8.36 1.78 -18.83
CA PHE A 90 -8.58 2.61 -17.64
C PHE A 90 -9.59 3.71 -17.96
N ASP A 91 -10.62 3.80 -17.13
CA ASP A 91 -11.63 4.86 -17.21
C ASP A 91 -11.26 6.00 -16.26
N ALA A 92 -10.66 7.05 -16.81
CA ALA A 92 -10.22 8.21 -16.05
C ALA A 92 -11.39 9.00 -15.44
N VAL A 93 -12.56 8.99 -16.05
CA VAL A 93 -13.75 9.67 -15.53
C VAL A 93 -14.28 8.94 -14.30
N ALA A 94 -14.43 7.63 -14.40
CA ALA A 94 -14.81 6.79 -13.27
C ALA A 94 -13.81 6.88 -12.13
N ALA A 95 -12.51 6.87 -12.43
CA ALA A 95 -11.44 7.02 -11.44
C ALA A 95 -11.51 8.38 -10.72
N GLY A 96 -11.76 9.47 -11.46
CA GLY A 96 -11.92 10.79 -10.88
C GLY A 96 -13.14 10.91 -9.96
N ALA A 97 -14.24 10.23 -10.28
CA ALA A 97 -15.43 10.17 -9.42
C ALA A 97 -15.19 9.38 -8.13
N VAL A 98 -14.35 8.36 -8.20
CA VAL A 98 -13.99 7.50 -7.05
C VAL A 98 -13.04 8.22 -6.09
N ALA A 99 -12.17 9.09 -6.60
CA ALA A 99 -11.18 9.83 -5.81
C ALA A 99 -11.77 11.00 -5.01
N ARG A 100 -13.02 11.35 -5.26
CA ARG A 100 -13.76 12.40 -4.52
C ARG A 100 -14.54 11.81 -3.35
#